data_4c5144193f6bcd2dd59a790a01d58cbc
#
_entry.id   4c5144193f6bcd2dd59a790a01d58cbc
#
_cell.length_a   1.000
_cell.length_b   1.000
_cell.length_c   1.000
_cell.angle_alpha   90.00
_cell.angle_beta   90.00
_cell.angle_gamma   90.00
#
_symmetry.space_group_name_H-M   'P 1'
#
loop_
_entity.id
_entity.type
_entity.pdbx_description
1 polymer ?
#
loop_
_entity_poly.entity_id
_entity_poly.type
_entity_poly.pdbx_seq_one_letter_code
_entity_poly.pdbx_strand_id
1 'polypeptide(L)'
;MLPQTETLRDEARGLDTRPGPEILALLLHGQQSALGAIQTCLPQIDAAAALVAQALQNGGDIHYAAAGSSALMGLADGVELPGTFGIAPERIHIHMAGGVPVTAAMPGHTEDDVQAAEKAARGIKNGDVVIALSASGTTPYPIAFTRIAAASGARIVAIANNAGTPLLAQADCAIHLPTPPEVIAGSTRLGAATAQKAALNIISTLMAMRLGHVHDGMMVNLIADNEKLRQRALGIVERIVPGAAPRQALDLAGGHVKEAVLIAAGAVTREQASALLKRTGGHLRPALAELEKNTDQGREKT
;
A
#
# COMPACT_ATOMS: atom_id res chain seq x y z
N MET A 1 26.34 10.82 17.34
CA MET A 1 25.92 11.64 16.17
C MET A 1 24.43 11.89 16.29
N LEU A 2 23.97 13.10 15.94
CA LEU A 2 22.54 13.37 15.85
C LEU A 2 21.93 12.48 14.75
N PRO A 3 20.66 12.02 14.89
CA PRO A 3 19.94 11.36 13.82
C PRO A 3 19.88 12.26 12.57
N GLN A 4 19.89 11.67 11.39
CA GLN A 4 19.87 12.44 10.13
C GLN A 4 18.62 13.32 10.01
N THR A 5 17.49 12.86 10.55
CA THR A 5 16.25 13.63 10.61
C THR A 5 16.34 14.93 11.44
N GLU A 6 17.30 15.01 12.39
CA GLU A 6 17.52 16.15 13.27
C GLU A 6 18.70 17.04 12.81
N THR A 7 19.38 16.66 11.73
CA THR A 7 20.57 17.38 11.24
C THR A 7 20.13 18.66 10.51
N LEU A 8 20.78 19.79 10.88
CA LEU A 8 20.57 21.05 10.18
C LEU A 8 21.35 21.07 8.85
N ARG A 9 20.70 21.44 7.75
CA ARG A 9 21.33 21.68 6.46
C ARG A 9 22.03 23.03 6.45
N ASP A 10 23.25 23.09 5.91
CA ASP A 10 23.95 24.36 5.74
C ASP A 10 23.20 25.32 4.79
N GLU A 11 22.55 24.77 3.76
CA GLU A 11 21.75 25.54 2.81
C GLU A 11 20.49 26.18 3.45
N ALA A 12 20.07 25.69 4.60
CA ALA A 12 18.91 26.24 5.33
C ALA A 12 19.27 27.46 6.19
N ARG A 13 20.55 27.80 6.34
CA ARG A 13 20.95 29.01 7.10
C ARG A 13 20.41 30.27 6.42
N GLY A 14 19.76 31.11 7.21
CA GLY A 14 19.13 32.35 6.74
C GLY A 14 17.95 32.13 5.79
N LEU A 15 17.35 30.94 5.76
CA LEU A 15 16.22 30.60 4.90
C LEU A 15 15.02 31.54 5.11
N ASP A 16 14.74 31.91 6.35
CA ASP A 16 13.67 32.81 6.78
C ASP A 16 13.80 34.25 6.25
N THR A 17 14.98 34.63 5.78
CA THR A 17 15.26 35.97 5.24
C THR A 17 15.41 36.00 3.72
N ARG A 18 15.32 34.83 3.05
CA ARG A 18 15.47 34.74 1.60
C ARG A 18 14.22 35.11 0.83
N PRO A 19 14.36 35.52 -0.45
CA PRO A 19 13.20 35.71 -1.32
C PRO A 19 12.37 34.42 -1.46
N GLY A 20 11.04 34.56 -1.50
CA GLY A 20 10.12 33.43 -1.64
C GLY A 20 10.47 32.43 -2.73
N PRO A 21 10.83 32.83 -3.95
CA PRO A 21 11.23 31.89 -5.01
C PRO A 21 12.42 31.00 -4.66
N GLU A 22 13.42 31.50 -3.92
CA GLU A 22 14.56 30.68 -3.47
C GLU A 22 14.14 29.67 -2.41
N ILE A 23 13.29 30.08 -1.47
CA ILE A 23 12.72 29.18 -0.44
C ILE A 23 11.92 28.06 -1.09
N LEU A 24 11.05 28.40 -2.04
CA LEU A 24 10.24 27.41 -2.78
C LEU A 24 11.10 26.42 -3.56
N ALA A 25 12.13 26.89 -4.23
CA ALA A 25 13.07 26.02 -4.97
C ALA A 25 13.78 25.03 -4.02
N LEU A 26 14.25 25.48 -2.87
CA LEU A 26 14.92 24.64 -1.87
C LEU A 26 13.96 23.61 -1.27
N LEU A 27 12.74 24.01 -0.93
CA LEU A 27 11.71 23.11 -0.40
C LEU A 27 11.35 22.02 -1.44
N LEU A 28 11.14 22.40 -2.70
CA LEU A 28 10.84 21.45 -3.77
C LEU A 28 12.01 20.48 -3.99
N HIS A 29 13.25 21.00 -4.05
CA HIS A 29 14.45 20.17 -4.19
C HIS A 29 14.59 19.16 -3.04
N GLY A 30 14.28 19.57 -1.81
CA GLY A 30 14.25 18.67 -0.64
C GLY A 30 13.29 17.48 -0.83
N GLN A 31 12.09 17.73 -1.35
CA GLN A 31 11.09 16.69 -1.63
C GLN A 31 11.58 15.74 -2.75
N GLN A 32 12.10 16.29 -3.84
CA GLN A 32 12.62 15.49 -4.96
C GLN A 32 13.78 14.59 -4.53
N SER A 33 14.70 15.12 -3.72
CA SER A 33 15.83 14.35 -3.18
C SER A 33 15.37 13.22 -2.26
N ALA A 34 14.35 13.46 -1.45
CA ALA A 34 13.77 12.44 -0.58
C ALA A 34 13.11 11.30 -1.39
N LEU A 35 12.41 11.62 -2.47
CA LEU A 35 11.87 10.61 -3.39
C LEU A 35 12.97 9.80 -4.05
N GLY A 36 14.09 10.43 -4.43
CA GLY A 36 15.25 9.74 -5.00
C GLY A 36 15.86 8.67 -4.09
N ALA A 37 15.74 8.82 -2.77
CA ALA A 37 16.22 7.84 -1.80
C ALA A 37 15.54 6.46 -1.92
N ILE A 38 14.31 6.40 -2.42
CA ILE A 38 13.56 5.15 -2.60
C ILE A 38 14.25 4.21 -3.58
N GLN A 39 14.97 4.75 -4.56
CA GLN A 39 15.65 3.96 -5.60
C GLN A 39 16.63 2.93 -5.03
N THR A 40 17.25 3.23 -3.90
CA THR A 40 18.19 2.32 -3.22
C THR A 40 17.49 1.19 -2.45
N CYS A 41 16.18 1.28 -2.27
CA CYS A 41 15.37 0.36 -1.45
C CYS A 41 14.43 -0.53 -2.27
N LEU A 42 14.49 -0.48 -3.60
CA LEU A 42 13.57 -1.24 -4.47
C LEU A 42 13.56 -2.76 -4.18
N PRO A 43 14.70 -3.44 -3.89
CA PRO A 43 14.67 -4.86 -3.52
C PRO A 43 13.90 -5.13 -2.22
N GLN A 44 14.03 -4.27 -1.22
CA GLN A 44 13.31 -4.40 0.05
C GLN A 44 11.82 -4.09 -0.11
N ILE A 45 11.49 -3.11 -0.95
CA ILE A 45 10.10 -2.79 -1.32
C ILE A 45 9.44 -3.97 -2.03
N ASP A 46 10.15 -4.64 -2.94
CA ASP A 46 9.69 -5.86 -3.60
C ASP A 46 9.43 -6.98 -2.61
N ALA A 47 10.34 -7.22 -1.68
CA ALA A 47 10.18 -8.21 -0.62
C ALA A 47 8.99 -7.88 0.31
N ALA A 48 8.82 -6.61 0.70
CA ALA A 48 7.69 -6.16 1.50
C ALA A 48 6.36 -6.41 0.78
N ALA A 49 6.26 -6.06 -0.50
CA ALA A 49 5.06 -6.31 -1.31
C ALA A 49 4.74 -7.81 -1.42
N ALA A 50 5.77 -8.69 -1.45
CA ALA A 50 5.58 -10.13 -1.42
C ALA A 50 5.00 -10.60 -0.08
N LEU A 51 5.54 -10.12 1.05
CA LEU A 51 5.04 -10.46 2.39
C LEU A 51 3.57 -10.05 2.56
N VAL A 52 3.22 -8.83 2.13
CA VAL A 52 1.84 -8.32 2.23
C VAL A 52 0.90 -9.13 1.33
N ALA A 53 1.29 -9.43 0.10
CA ALA A 53 0.48 -10.27 -0.81
C ALA A 53 0.27 -11.67 -0.23
N GLN A 54 1.32 -12.29 0.30
CA GLN A 54 1.26 -13.62 0.91
C GLN A 54 0.35 -13.65 2.14
N ALA A 55 0.40 -12.64 3.01
CA ALA A 55 -0.49 -12.53 4.16
C ALA A 55 -1.95 -12.51 3.72
N LEU A 56 -2.30 -11.66 2.75
CA LEU A 56 -3.65 -11.57 2.22
C LEU A 56 -4.12 -12.86 1.53
N GLN A 57 -3.26 -13.51 0.74
CA GLN A 57 -3.58 -14.80 0.08
C GLN A 57 -3.88 -15.91 1.09
N ASN A 58 -3.18 -15.90 2.22
CA ASN A 58 -3.32 -16.91 3.27
C ASN A 58 -4.41 -16.58 4.30
N GLY A 59 -5.18 -15.51 4.09
CA GLY A 59 -6.28 -15.14 4.98
C GLY A 59 -5.88 -14.25 6.17
N GLY A 60 -4.62 -13.78 6.25
CA GLY A 60 -4.13 -12.82 7.24
C GLY A 60 -4.48 -11.38 6.88
N ASP A 61 -4.33 -10.46 7.80
CA ASP A 61 -4.72 -9.06 7.69
C ASP A 61 -3.50 -8.13 7.56
N ILE A 62 -3.73 -6.90 7.09
CA ILE A 62 -2.73 -5.83 7.03
C ILE A 62 -2.94 -4.88 8.20
N HIS A 63 -1.88 -4.60 8.93
CA HIS A 63 -1.87 -3.64 10.03
C HIS A 63 -0.84 -2.55 9.77
N TYR A 64 -1.26 -1.29 9.76
CA TYR A 64 -0.36 -0.14 9.74
C TYR A 64 -0.16 0.34 11.18
N ALA A 65 1.08 0.46 11.63
CA ALA A 65 1.41 0.90 13.00
C ALA A 65 2.42 2.05 12.99
N ALA A 66 2.02 3.23 13.46
CA ALA A 66 2.87 4.41 13.44
C ALA A 66 2.36 5.50 14.39
N ALA A 67 3.15 6.59 14.50
CA ALA A 67 2.80 7.81 15.21
C ALA A 67 2.99 9.04 14.31
N GLY A 68 2.38 10.15 14.66
CA GLY A 68 2.60 11.45 14.04
C GLY A 68 2.40 11.46 12.52
N SER A 69 3.29 12.15 11.80
CA SER A 69 3.22 12.26 10.32
C SER A 69 3.36 10.91 9.62
N SER A 70 4.16 9.98 10.15
CA SER A 70 4.29 8.63 9.58
C SER A 70 2.98 7.86 9.63
N ALA A 71 2.19 8.03 10.69
CA ALA A 71 0.86 7.40 10.80
C ALA A 71 -0.13 7.95 9.78
N LEU A 72 -0.07 9.25 9.47
CA LEU A 72 -0.87 9.84 8.40
C LEU A 72 -0.55 9.21 7.03
N MET A 73 0.71 8.84 6.77
CA MET A 73 1.09 8.18 5.53
C MET A 73 0.54 6.75 5.46
N GLY A 74 0.60 6.00 6.57
CA GLY A 74 -0.02 4.67 6.69
C GLY A 74 -1.54 4.72 6.54
N LEU A 75 -2.19 5.71 7.17
CA LEU A 75 -3.63 5.95 7.02
C LEU A 75 -3.98 6.24 5.56
N ALA A 76 -3.26 7.17 4.91
CA ALA A 76 -3.52 7.57 3.53
C ALA A 76 -3.40 6.40 2.53
N ASP A 77 -2.45 5.48 2.74
CA ASP A 77 -2.32 4.28 1.90
C ASP A 77 -3.44 3.28 2.21
N GLY A 78 -3.64 2.94 3.49
CA GLY A 78 -4.57 1.90 3.91
C GLY A 78 -6.03 2.16 3.55
N VAL A 79 -6.53 3.41 3.69
CA VAL A 79 -7.92 3.76 3.37
C VAL A 79 -8.21 3.77 1.86
N GLU A 80 -7.19 3.83 1.01
CA GLU A 80 -7.33 3.79 -0.44
C GLU A 80 -7.42 2.34 -1.00
N LEU A 81 -6.94 1.33 -0.25
CA LEU A 81 -6.88 -0.06 -0.74
C LEU A 81 -8.24 -0.66 -1.10
N PRO A 82 -9.33 -0.42 -0.34
CA PRO A 82 -10.64 -0.95 -0.69
C PRO A 82 -11.15 -0.41 -2.03
N GLY A 83 -11.12 0.90 -2.21
CA GLY A 83 -11.62 1.56 -3.41
C GLY A 83 -10.75 1.35 -4.65
N THR A 84 -9.44 1.15 -4.47
CA THR A 84 -8.49 1.01 -5.57
C THR A 84 -8.29 -0.44 -5.98
N PHE A 85 -8.12 -1.33 -5.02
CA PHE A 85 -7.73 -2.73 -5.27
C PHE A 85 -8.77 -3.75 -4.78
N GLY A 86 -9.90 -3.30 -4.21
CA GLY A 86 -10.94 -4.21 -3.71
C GLY A 86 -10.49 -5.11 -2.57
N ILE A 87 -9.55 -4.63 -1.74
CA ILE A 87 -9.21 -5.30 -0.48
C ILE A 87 -10.33 -5.03 0.51
N ALA A 88 -10.87 -6.07 1.13
CA ALA A 88 -11.98 -5.93 2.07
C ALA A 88 -11.58 -5.03 3.26
N PRO A 89 -12.39 -4.00 3.60
CA PRO A 89 -12.04 -3.03 4.64
C PRO A 89 -11.72 -3.66 6.00
N GLU A 90 -12.41 -4.74 6.36
CA GLU A 90 -12.21 -5.49 7.59
C GLU A 90 -10.84 -6.20 7.68
N ARG A 91 -10.11 -6.27 6.57
CA ARG A 91 -8.76 -6.82 6.47
C ARG A 91 -7.66 -5.77 6.61
N ILE A 92 -8.02 -4.50 6.85
CA ILE A 92 -7.09 -3.38 6.91
C ILE A 92 -7.26 -2.67 8.25
N HIS A 93 -6.21 -2.63 9.04
CA HIS A 93 -6.24 -2.07 10.38
C HIS A 93 -5.22 -0.94 10.52
N ILE A 94 -5.67 0.23 10.98
CA ILE A 94 -4.83 1.40 11.19
C ILE A 94 -4.63 1.62 12.70
N HIS A 95 -3.41 1.45 13.15
CA HIS A 95 -2.99 1.66 14.54
C HIS A 95 -2.14 2.93 14.63
N MET A 96 -2.81 4.04 14.83
CA MET A 96 -2.18 5.34 15.01
C MET A 96 -2.08 5.68 16.49
N ALA A 97 -0.91 6.07 16.96
CA ALA A 97 -0.72 6.56 18.33
C ALA A 97 -1.69 7.72 18.61
N GLY A 98 -2.48 7.60 19.69
CA GLY A 98 -3.53 8.56 20.02
C GLY A 98 -4.83 8.42 19.20
N GLY A 99 -4.91 7.46 18.28
CA GLY A 99 -6.05 7.26 17.37
C GLY A 99 -6.00 8.14 16.12
N VAL A 100 -6.92 7.87 15.18
CA VAL A 100 -7.05 8.68 13.96
C VAL A 100 -7.64 10.03 14.32
N PRO A 101 -6.99 11.16 13.97
CA PRO A 101 -7.46 12.48 14.36
C PRO A 101 -8.76 12.83 13.61
N VAL A 102 -9.77 13.27 14.36
CA VAL A 102 -11.03 13.83 13.83
C VAL A 102 -11.01 15.38 13.80
N THR A 103 -9.95 15.97 14.33
CA THR A 103 -9.68 17.41 14.32
C THR A 103 -8.23 17.66 13.91
N ALA A 104 -7.79 18.92 13.84
CA ALA A 104 -6.39 19.24 13.55
C ALA A 104 -5.42 18.96 14.72
N ALA A 105 -5.91 18.54 15.88
CA ALA A 105 -5.08 18.24 17.04
C ALA A 105 -4.50 16.83 16.95
N MET A 106 -3.17 16.73 16.99
CA MET A 106 -2.42 15.48 17.11
C MET A 106 -1.59 15.54 18.41
N PRO A 107 -2.00 14.84 19.48
CA PRO A 107 -1.29 14.87 20.76
C PRO A 107 0.10 14.22 20.66
N GLY A 108 1.18 15.01 20.84
CA GLY A 108 2.56 14.52 20.70
C GLY A 108 2.97 13.43 21.72
N HIS A 109 2.48 13.54 22.96
CA HIS A 109 2.80 12.58 24.02
C HIS A 109 2.34 11.14 23.76
N THR A 110 1.42 10.92 22.80
CA THR A 110 0.93 9.58 22.43
C THR A 110 1.97 8.74 21.70
N GLU A 111 3.00 9.37 21.13
CA GLU A 111 4.11 8.67 20.46
C GLU A 111 4.92 7.79 21.43
N ASP A 112 4.94 8.17 22.71
CA ASP A 112 5.67 7.49 23.79
C ASP A 112 4.81 6.46 24.54
N ASP A 113 3.51 6.33 24.18
CA ASP A 113 2.58 5.45 24.88
C ASP A 113 2.75 3.97 24.46
N VAL A 114 3.72 3.31 25.14
CA VAL A 114 4.00 1.88 24.98
C VAL A 114 2.80 1.02 25.38
N GLN A 115 2.06 1.40 26.44
CA GLN A 115 0.92 0.60 26.91
C GLN A 115 -0.24 0.59 25.92
N ALA A 116 -0.53 1.75 25.29
CA ALA A 116 -1.52 1.83 24.25
C ALA A 116 -1.12 0.98 23.02
N ALA A 117 0.17 1.00 22.63
CA ALA A 117 0.71 0.17 21.55
C ALA A 117 0.55 -1.34 21.84
N GLU A 118 0.94 -1.78 23.05
CA GLU A 118 0.81 -3.18 23.47
C GLU A 118 -0.66 -3.63 23.52
N LYS A 119 -1.56 -2.77 23.98
CA LYS A 119 -3.00 -3.05 23.96
C LYS A 119 -3.53 -3.18 22.55
N ALA A 120 -3.15 -2.26 21.64
CA ALA A 120 -3.58 -2.27 20.25
C ALA A 120 -3.07 -3.51 19.48
N ALA A 121 -1.87 -4.00 19.81
CA ALA A 121 -1.27 -5.17 19.18
C ALA A 121 -1.85 -6.53 19.64
N ARG A 122 -2.66 -6.59 20.71
CA ARG A 122 -3.21 -7.86 21.22
C ARG A 122 -4.14 -8.60 20.27
N GLY A 123 -4.69 -7.91 19.27
CA GLY A 123 -5.56 -8.49 18.24
C GLY A 123 -4.83 -9.14 17.07
N ILE A 124 -3.50 -8.98 16.99
CA ILE A 124 -2.66 -9.51 15.91
C ILE A 124 -2.55 -11.04 16.01
N LYS A 125 -2.62 -11.69 14.86
CA LYS A 125 -2.62 -13.16 14.74
C LYS A 125 -1.43 -13.65 13.90
N ASN A 126 -1.14 -14.91 14.04
CA ASN A 126 -0.23 -15.59 13.12
C ASN A 126 -0.77 -15.52 11.68
N GLY A 127 0.10 -15.15 10.74
CA GLY A 127 -0.27 -14.96 9.33
C GLY A 127 -0.60 -13.52 8.96
N ASP A 128 -0.79 -12.60 9.93
CA ASP A 128 -0.94 -11.18 9.67
C ASP A 128 0.39 -10.54 9.24
N VAL A 129 0.32 -9.37 8.63
CA VAL A 129 1.48 -8.54 8.32
C VAL A 129 1.31 -7.15 8.93
N VAL A 130 2.36 -6.67 9.59
CA VAL A 130 2.43 -5.31 10.14
C VAL A 130 3.38 -4.49 9.31
N ILE A 131 2.92 -3.33 8.84
CA ILE A 131 3.75 -2.29 8.22
C ILE A 131 3.92 -1.18 9.25
N ALA A 132 5.10 -1.14 9.87
CA ALA A 132 5.42 -0.18 10.91
C ALA A 132 6.27 0.97 10.35
N LEU A 133 5.91 2.21 10.67
CA LEU A 133 6.59 3.40 10.16
C LEU A 133 7.05 4.33 11.28
N SER A 134 8.28 4.82 11.17
CA SER A 134 8.82 5.88 12.01
C SER A 134 9.97 6.57 11.27
N ALA A 135 9.91 7.89 11.08
CA ALA A 135 11.01 8.61 10.44
C ALA A 135 12.31 8.47 11.24
N SER A 136 12.27 8.64 12.56
CA SER A 136 13.43 8.44 13.45
C SER A 136 13.83 6.96 13.56
N GLY A 137 12.87 6.03 13.46
CA GLY A 137 13.06 4.61 13.74
C GLY A 137 13.23 4.27 15.23
N THR A 138 13.00 5.26 16.11
CA THR A 138 13.15 5.15 17.56
C THR A 138 11.88 5.44 18.34
N THR A 139 10.78 5.78 17.66
CA THR A 139 9.49 6.10 18.27
C THR A 139 8.97 4.89 19.08
N PRO A 140 8.68 5.06 20.40
CA PRO A 140 8.31 3.94 21.27
C PRO A 140 7.06 3.18 20.84
N TYR A 141 6.01 3.90 20.37
CA TYR A 141 4.74 3.28 19.98
C TYR A 141 4.89 2.18 18.91
N PRO A 142 5.41 2.44 17.67
CA PRO A 142 5.56 1.40 16.66
C PRO A 142 6.54 0.29 17.07
N ILE A 143 7.58 0.60 17.88
CA ILE A 143 8.53 -0.40 18.38
C ILE A 143 7.84 -1.38 19.34
N ALA A 144 7.05 -0.88 20.28
CA ALA A 144 6.30 -1.72 21.20
C ALA A 144 5.25 -2.56 20.48
N PHE A 145 4.54 -1.96 19.51
CA PHE A 145 3.54 -2.63 18.69
C PHE A 145 4.16 -3.82 17.92
N THR A 146 5.26 -3.59 17.20
CA THR A 146 5.91 -4.63 16.39
C THR A 146 6.47 -5.77 17.24
N ARG A 147 6.97 -5.48 18.45
CA ARG A 147 7.44 -6.52 19.39
C ARG A 147 6.34 -7.51 19.76
N ILE A 148 5.13 -7.01 20.08
CA ILE A 148 3.97 -7.86 20.43
C ILE A 148 3.46 -8.60 19.20
N ALA A 149 3.36 -7.91 18.06
CA ALA A 149 2.91 -8.51 16.80
C ALA A 149 3.83 -9.67 16.35
N ALA A 150 5.15 -9.49 16.41
CA ALA A 150 6.11 -10.53 16.09
C ALA A 150 5.99 -11.74 17.03
N ALA A 151 5.78 -11.52 18.32
CA ALA A 151 5.54 -12.60 19.29
C ALA A 151 4.24 -13.37 19.01
N SER A 152 3.27 -12.75 18.34
CA SER A 152 2.02 -13.40 17.88
C SER A 152 2.18 -14.14 16.53
N GLY A 153 3.36 -14.10 15.90
CA GLY A 153 3.63 -14.77 14.64
C GLY A 153 3.32 -13.93 13.39
N ALA A 154 3.03 -12.64 13.53
CA ALA A 154 2.89 -11.75 12.38
C ALA A 154 4.23 -11.44 11.74
N ARG A 155 4.22 -11.18 10.42
CA ARG A 155 5.40 -10.70 9.69
C ARG A 155 5.52 -9.19 9.83
N ILE A 156 6.75 -8.71 10.03
CA ILE A 156 7.02 -7.29 10.27
C ILE A 156 7.76 -6.68 9.08
N VAL A 157 7.14 -5.70 8.45
CA VAL A 157 7.76 -4.76 7.51
C VAL A 157 7.99 -3.45 8.27
N ALA A 158 9.23 -3.00 8.38
CA ALA A 158 9.54 -1.74 9.04
C ALA A 158 10.12 -0.74 8.05
N ILE A 159 9.67 0.51 8.14
CA ILE A 159 10.13 1.62 7.31
C ILE A 159 10.66 2.73 8.21
N ALA A 160 11.94 3.11 8.04
CA ALA A 160 12.53 4.22 8.77
C ALA A 160 13.49 5.04 7.89
N ASN A 161 13.70 6.32 8.26
CA ASN A 161 14.58 7.21 7.49
C ASN A 161 16.00 7.31 8.09
N ASN A 162 16.22 6.73 9.26
CA ASN A 162 17.55 6.60 9.88
C ASN A 162 18.00 5.14 9.86
N ALA A 163 19.29 4.90 9.63
CA ALA A 163 19.89 3.57 9.62
C ALA A 163 20.10 3.03 11.05
N GLY A 164 20.15 1.69 11.18
CA GLY A 164 20.56 1.02 12.42
C GLY A 164 19.64 1.25 13.62
N THR A 165 18.35 1.52 13.35
CA THR A 165 17.37 1.86 14.37
C THR A 165 16.71 0.60 14.99
N PRO A 166 16.22 0.71 16.26
CA PRO A 166 15.52 -0.40 16.92
C PRO A 166 14.32 -0.92 16.12
N LEU A 167 13.58 -0.05 15.42
CA LEU A 167 12.44 -0.47 14.61
C LEU A 167 12.87 -1.36 13.43
N LEU A 168 13.93 -0.97 12.72
CA LEU A 168 14.45 -1.77 11.60
C LEU A 168 15.04 -3.11 12.07
N ALA A 169 15.64 -3.13 13.26
CA ALA A 169 16.25 -4.34 13.83
C ALA A 169 15.23 -5.44 14.19
N GLN A 170 13.97 -5.10 14.39
CA GLN A 170 12.88 -6.04 14.72
C GLN A 170 12.16 -6.61 13.50
N ALA A 171 12.48 -6.13 12.28
CA ALA A 171 11.72 -6.42 11.08
C ALA A 171 12.19 -7.69 10.36
N ASP A 172 11.24 -8.44 9.81
CA ASP A 172 11.51 -9.47 8.80
C ASP A 172 11.93 -8.84 7.46
N CYS A 173 11.39 -7.66 7.17
CA CYS A 173 11.76 -6.85 6.01
C CYS A 173 12.00 -5.41 6.47
N ALA A 174 13.25 -5.02 6.56
CA ALA A 174 13.68 -3.67 6.95
C ALA A 174 13.89 -2.79 5.72
N ILE A 175 13.18 -1.67 5.64
CA ILE A 175 13.30 -0.67 4.57
C ILE A 175 13.89 0.60 5.18
N HIS A 176 15.18 0.79 4.98
CA HIS A 176 15.84 2.05 5.31
C HIS A 176 15.70 3.00 4.12
N LEU A 177 14.92 4.07 4.27
CA LEU A 177 14.81 5.16 3.29
C LEU A 177 15.82 6.26 3.62
N PRO A 178 17.01 6.29 3.00
CA PRO A 178 18.09 7.21 3.35
C PRO A 178 17.82 8.64 2.83
N THR A 179 16.72 9.23 3.30
CA THR A 179 16.37 10.60 2.92
C THR A 179 17.39 11.57 3.48
N PRO A 180 17.76 12.64 2.72
CA PRO A 180 18.61 13.67 3.26
C PRO A 180 17.97 14.36 4.47
N PRO A 181 18.73 15.09 5.32
CA PRO A 181 18.18 15.93 6.36
C PRO A 181 17.06 16.83 5.82
N GLU A 182 16.08 17.15 6.64
CA GLU A 182 14.99 18.02 6.22
C GLU A 182 15.45 19.46 5.96
N VAL A 183 14.79 20.17 5.06
CA VAL A 183 15.07 21.60 4.82
C VAL A 183 14.77 22.41 6.09
N ILE A 184 13.74 21.98 6.84
CA ILE A 184 13.47 22.45 8.20
C ILE A 184 13.81 21.29 9.14
N ALA A 185 14.92 21.41 9.86
CA ALA A 185 15.45 20.33 10.71
C ALA A 185 14.35 19.77 11.64
N GLY A 186 14.25 18.46 11.76
CA GLY A 186 13.25 17.75 12.56
C GLY A 186 11.84 17.75 11.96
N SER A 187 11.58 18.46 10.85
CA SER A 187 10.24 18.53 10.23
C SER A 187 9.98 17.36 9.30
N THR A 188 9.93 16.15 9.86
CA THR A 188 9.80 14.88 9.11
C THR A 188 8.50 14.71 8.32
N ARG A 189 7.53 15.61 8.48
CA ARG A 189 6.34 15.68 7.62
C ARG A 189 6.66 16.06 6.16
N LEU A 190 7.89 16.55 5.89
CA LEU A 190 8.35 16.97 4.57
C LEU A 190 8.93 15.78 3.78
N GLY A 191 10.25 15.72 3.62
CA GLY A 191 10.93 14.72 2.79
C GLY A 191 10.74 13.29 3.29
N ALA A 192 10.89 13.05 4.59
CA ALA A 192 10.74 11.73 5.18
C ALA A 192 9.33 11.15 4.95
N ALA A 193 8.27 11.91 5.29
CA ALA A 193 6.90 11.46 5.07
C ALA A 193 6.57 11.31 3.58
N THR A 194 7.09 12.18 2.71
CA THR A 194 6.93 12.06 1.25
C THR A 194 7.53 10.76 0.72
N ALA A 195 8.74 10.41 1.14
CA ALA A 195 9.38 9.15 0.78
C ALA A 195 8.62 7.93 1.34
N GLN A 196 8.17 7.99 2.60
CA GLN A 196 7.35 6.94 3.20
C GLN A 196 6.05 6.72 2.43
N LYS A 197 5.32 7.80 2.10
CA LYS A 197 4.08 7.73 1.31
C LYS A 197 4.33 7.09 -0.05
N ALA A 198 5.36 7.50 -0.75
CA ALA A 198 5.68 6.95 -2.05
C ALA A 198 6.09 5.47 -1.97
N ALA A 199 6.90 5.09 -0.97
CA ALA A 199 7.27 3.69 -0.73
C ALA A 199 6.04 2.82 -0.43
N LEU A 200 5.12 3.28 0.42
CA LEU A 200 3.86 2.58 0.72
C LEU A 200 3.02 2.37 -0.54
N ASN A 201 2.83 3.40 -1.36
CA ASN A 201 2.07 3.27 -2.60
C ASN A 201 2.71 2.29 -3.59
N ILE A 202 4.04 2.21 -3.63
CA ILE A 202 4.74 1.23 -4.49
C ILE A 202 4.51 -0.18 -3.93
N ILE A 203 4.65 -0.38 -2.61
CA ILE A 203 4.40 -1.67 -1.94
C ILE A 203 2.97 -2.14 -2.19
N SER A 204 1.98 -1.30 -1.92
CA SER A 204 0.56 -1.65 -2.04
C SER A 204 0.14 -1.90 -3.49
N THR A 205 0.67 -1.13 -4.45
CA THR A 205 0.43 -1.35 -5.87
C THR A 205 1.04 -2.67 -6.35
N LEU A 206 2.30 -2.95 -5.98
CA LEU A 206 2.95 -4.20 -6.36
C LEU A 206 2.30 -5.41 -5.68
N MET A 207 1.91 -5.28 -4.42
CA MET A 207 1.07 -6.28 -3.72
C MET A 207 -0.20 -6.59 -4.51
N ALA A 208 -0.93 -5.56 -4.94
CA ALA A 208 -2.15 -5.72 -5.71
C ALA A 208 -1.91 -6.39 -7.09
N MET A 209 -0.79 -6.09 -7.75
CA MET A 209 -0.38 -6.80 -8.96
C MET A 209 -0.15 -8.30 -8.71
N ARG A 210 0.50 -8.67 -7.59
CA ARG A 210 0.72 -10.05 -7.17
C ARG A 210 -0.57 -10.81 -6.82
N LEU A 211 -1.60 -10.09 -6.40
CA LEU A 211 -2.94 -10.65 -6.14
C LEU A 211 -3.81 -10.74 -7.41
N GLY A 212 -3.30 -10.32 -8.57
CA GLY A 212 -4.08 -10.28 -9.80
C GLY A 212 -5.15 -9.18 -9.81
N HIS A 213 -4.98 -8.12 -9.02
CA HIS A 213 -5.92 -7.00 -8.95
C HIS A 213 -5.64 -5.92 -10.00
N VAL A 214 -4.53 -6.04 -10.71
CA VAL A 214 -4.13 -5.16 -11.81
C VAL A 214 -3.87 -5.99 -13.07
N HIS A 215 -4.38 -5.55 -14.22
CA HIS A 215 -4.15 -6.13 -15.54
C HIS A 215 -3.84 -5.02 -16.54
N ASP A 216 -2.65 -5.06 -17.17
CA ASP A 216 -2.18 -4.05 -18.14
C ASP A 216 -2.37 -2.60 -17.65
N GLY A 217 -2.00 -2.33 -16.39
CA GLY A 217 -2.13 -1.01 -15.77
C GLY A 217 -3.57 -0.63 -15.37
N MET A 218 -4.53 -1.51 -15.53
CA MET A 218 -5.93 -1.28 -15.15
C MET A 218 -6.28 -1.96 -13.84
N MET A 219 -7.01 -1.26 -12.97
CA MET A 219 -7.55 -1.81 -11.72
C MET A 219 -8.74 -2.71 -12.00
N VAL A 220 -8.53 -4.02 -12.04
CA VAL A 220 -9.56 -4.99 -12.46
C VAL A 220 -10.29 -5.68 -11.30
N ASN A 221 -9.88 -5.43 -10.05
CA ASN A 221 -10.50 -6.06 -8.87
C ASN A 221 -11.51 -5.16 -8.16
N LEU A 222 -12.00 -4.13 -8.81
CA LEU A 222 -13.03 -3.25 -8.25
C LEU A 222 -14.44 -3.84 -8.44
N ILE A 223 -15.35 -3.42 -7.56
CA ILE A 223 -16.79 -3.65 -7.70
C ILE A 223 -17.42 -2.32 -8.12
N ALA A 224 -18.19 -2.33 -9.20
CA ALA A 224 -18.81 -1.13 -9.76
C ALA A 224 -20.11 -0.78 -8.98
N ASP A 225 -19.96 -0.25 -7.77
CA ASP A 225 -21.03 0.08 -6.82
C ASP A 225 -21.58 1.50 -6.96
N ASN A 226 -20.91 2.36 -7.74
CA ASN A 226 -21.36 3.72 -8.02
C ASN A 226 -21.15 4.06 -9.51
N GLU A 227 -21.76 5.16 -9.99
CA GLU A 227 -21.75 5.52 -11.41
C GLU A 227 -20.33 5.75 -11.94
N LYS A 228 -19.45 6.43 -11.20
CA LYS A 228 -18.06 6.66 -11.61
C LYS A 228 -17.30 5.34 -11.79
N LEU A 229 -17.45 4.40 -10.86
CA LEU A 229 -16.80 3.08 -10.93
C LEU A 229 -17.44 2.23 -12.02
N ARG A 230 -18.76 2.37 -12.25
CA ARG A 230 -19.45 1.69 -13.35
C ARG A 230 -18.92 2.13 -14.71
N GLN A 231 -18.78 3.43 -14.96
CA GLN A 231 -18.20 3.95 -16.21
C GLN A 231 -16.75 3.48 -16.41
N ARG A 232 -15.95 3.48 -15.34
CA ARG A 232 -14.59 2.93 -15.38
C ARG A 232 -14.60 1.44 -15.74
N ALA A 233 -15.46 0.65 -15.12
CA ALA A 233 -15.58 -0.79 -15.37
C ALA A 233 -15.96 -1.09 -16.82
N LEU A 234 -16.92 -0.36 -17.39
CA LEU A 234 -17.30 -0.48 -18.80
C LEU A 234 -16.09 -0.23 -19.72
N GLY A 235 -15.33 0.83 -19.47
CA GLY A 235 -14.13 1.15 -20.25
C GLY A 235 -13.02 0.09 -20.09
N ILE A 236 -12.90 -0.56 -18.96
CA ILE A 236 -11.93 -1.65 -18.74
C ILE A 236 -12.34 -2.89 -19.54
N VAL A 237 -13.62 -3.30 -19.47
CA VAL A 237 -14.12 -4.47 -20.21
C VAL A 237 -13.92 -4.26 -21.70
N GLU A 238 -14.30 -3.08 -22.25
CA GLU A 238 -14.14 -2.77 -23.68
C GLU A 238 -12.67 -2.77 -24.13
N ARG A 239 -11.74 -2.30 -23.29
CA ARG A 239 -10.31 -2.30 -23.61
C ARG A 239 -9.70 -3.70 -23.65
N ILE A 240 -10.13 -4.58 -22.74
CA ILE A 240 -9.58 -5.95 -22.65
C ILE A 240 -10.23 -6.85 -23.70
N VAL A 241 -11.54 -6.66 -23.97
CA VAL A 241 -12.32 -7.46 -24.94
C VAL A 241 -13.02 -6.49 -25.90
N PRO A 242 -12.32 -5.98 -26.94
CA PRO A 242 -12.91 -5.06 -27.91
C PRO A 242 -14.10 -5.65 -28.65
N GLY A 243 -15.15 -4.85 -28.83
CA GLY A 243 -16.38 -5.26 -29.55
C GLY A 243 -17.32 -6.14 -28.69
N ALA A 244 -17.03 -6.37 -27.44
CA ALA A 244 -17.96 -7.03 -26.52
C ALA A 244 -19.17 -6.15 -26.21
N ALA A 245 -20.10 -6.68 -25.39
CA ALA A 245 -21.20 -5.92 -24.79
C ALA A 245 -20.88 -5.62 -23.30
N PRO A 246 -20.06 -4.60 -22.98
CA PRO A 246 -19.53 -4.40 -21.63
C PRO A 246 -20.60 -4.23 -20.56
N ARG A 247 -21.69 -3.53 -20.89
CA ARG A 247 -22.82 -3.31 -19.97
C ARG A 247 -23.49 -4.63 -19.60
N GLN A 248 -23.79 -5.46 -20.59
CA GLN A 248 -24.41 -6.77 -20.34
C GLN A 248 -23.49 -7.69 -19.54
N ALA A 249 -22.21 -7.75 -19.89
CA ALA A 249 -21.22 -8.54 -19.17
C ALA A 249 -21.08 -8.09 -17.71
N LEU A 250 -21.05 -6.78 -17.44
CA LEU A 250 -20.96 -6.22 -16.11
C LEU A 250 -22.22 -6.50 -15.27
N ASP A 251 -23.40 -6.42 -15.87
CA ASP A 251 -24.67 -6.73 -15.21
C ASP A 251 -24.75 -8.23 -14.85
N LEU A 252 -24.36 -9.13 -15.75
CA LEU A 252 -24.27 -10.56 -15.49
C LEU A 252 -23.24 -10.90 -14.40
N ALA A 253 -22.15 -10.14 -14.33
CA ALA A 253 -21.11 -10.30 -13.31
C ALA A 253 -21.49 -9.67 -11.95
N GLY A 254 -22.65 -9.01 -11.81
CA GLY A 254 -23.03 -8.31 -10.59
C GLY A 254 -22.08 -7.18 -10.21
N GLY A 255 -21.51 -6.49 -11.21
CA GLY A 255 -20.57 -5.39 -11.02
C GLY A 255 -19.10 -5.79 -10.84
N HIS A 256 -18.78 -7.08 -10.79
CA HIS A 256 -17.39 -7.58 -10.62
C HIS A 256 -16.62 -7.55 -11.93
N VAL A 257 -15.62 -6.68 -12.05
CA VAL A 257 -14.95 -6.39 -13.31
C VAL A 257 -14.20 -7.60 -13.89
N LYS A 258 -13.46 -8.37 -13.09
CA LYS A 258 -12.74 -9.56 -13.58
C LYS A 258 -13.69 -10.61 -14.15
N GLU A 259 -14.81 -10.85 -13.47
CA GLU A 259 -15.84 -11.78 -13.94
C GLU A 259 -16.50 -11.24 -15.23
N ALA A 260 -16.79 -9.93 -15.29
CA ALA A 260 -17.34 -9.29 -16.50
C ALA A 260 -16.40 -9.41 -17.71
N VAL A 261 -15.09 -9.22 -17.52
CA VAL A 261 -14.10 -9.42 -18.59
C VAL A 261 -14.14 -10.85 -19.12
N LEU A 262 -14.19 -11.87 -18.24
CA LEU A 262 -14.25 -13.26 -18.67
C LEU A 262 -15.58 -13.61 -19.35
N ILE A 263 -16.70 -13.06 -18.88
CA ILE A 263 -18.00 -13.22 -19.54
C ILE A 263 -17.97 -12.59 -20.93
N ALA A 264 -17.44 -11.38 -21.05
CA ALA A 264 -17.26 -10.71 -22.34
C ALA A 264 -16.36 -11.50 -23.30
N ALA A 265 -15.35 -12.21 -22.77
CA ALA A 265 -14.43 -13.05 -23.53
C ALA A 265 -14.98 -14.45 -23.88
N GLY A 266 -16.21 -14.80 -23.43
CA GLY A 266 -16.87 -16.06 -23.81
C GLY A 266 -17.20 -17.02 -22.67
N ALA A 267 -16.96 -16.66 -21.40
CA ALA A 267 -17.50 -17.43 -20.28
C ALA A 267 -19.03 -17.33 -20.24
N VAL A 268 -19.72 -18.47 -20.21
CA VAL A 268 -21.18 -18.48 -20.37
C VAL A 268 -21.90 -17.96 -19.13
N THR A 269 -21.33 -18.21 -17.93
CA THR A 269 -21.94 -17.80 -16.66
C THR A 269 -20.92 -17.17 -15.72
N ARG A 270 -21.40 -16.43 -14.71
CA ARG A 270 -20.59 -15.87 -13.65
C ARG A 270 -19.85 -16.95 -12.85
N GLU A 271 -20.51 -18.08 -12.59
CA GLU A 271 -19.94 -19.21 -11.85
C GLU A 271 -18.74 -19.79 -12.59
N GLN A 272 -18.82 -19.92 -13.92
CA GLN A 272 -17.69 -20.35 -14.75
C GLN A 272 -16.54 -19.35 -14.71
N ALA A 273 -16.82 -18.04 -14.82
CA ALA A 273 -15.83 -16.99 -14.72
C ALA A 273 -15.13 -17.00 -13.33
N SER A 274 -15.91 -17.12 -12.27
CA SER A 274 -15.40 -17.20 -10.89
C SER A 274 -14.54 -18.46 -10.65
N ALA A 275 -15.00 -19.63 -11.14
CA ALA A 275 -14.23 -20.88 -11.07
C ALA A 275 -12.90 -20.78 -11.82
N LEU A 276 -12.89 -20.13 -12.97
CA LEU A 276 -11.70 -19.91 -13.77
C LEU A 276 -10.71 -18.99 -13.05
N LEU A 277 -11.18 -17.87 -12.49
CA LEU A 277 -10.34 -16.99 -11.66
C LEU A 277 -9.75 -17.74 -10.46
N LYS A 278 -10.55 -18.56 -9.79
CA LYS A 278 -10.05 -19.36 -8.65
C LYS A 278 -8.91 -20.32 -9.05
N ARG A 279 -9.04 -21.00 -10.19
CA ARG A 279 -7.97 -21.89 -10.70
C ARG A 279 -6.70 -21.14 -11.08
N THR A 280 -6.83 -19.91 -11.56
CA THR A 280 -5.72 -19.07 -12.01
C THR A 280 -5.21 -18.09 -10.94
N GLY A 281 -5.54 -18.33 -9.66
CA GLY A 281 -5.09 -17.49 -8.54
C GLY A 281 -5.59 -16.05 -8.60
N GLY A 282 -6.74 -15.79 -9.23
CA GLY A 282 -7.32 -14.46 -9.38
C GLY A 282 -6.75 -13.61 -10.53
N HIS A 283 -5.84 -14.16 -11.34
CA HIS A 283 -5.19 -13.44 -12.43
C HIS A 283 -5.96 -13.57 -13.75
N LEU A 284 -6.28 -12.43 -14.38
CA LEU A 284 -7.01 -12.38 -15.64
C LEU A 284 -6.22 -12.95 -16.83
N ARG A 285 -4.91 -12.66 -16.94
CA ARG A 285 -4.10 -13.10 -18.08
C ARG A 285 -4.13 -14.62 -18.30
N PRO A 286 -3.78 -15.47 -17.31
CA PRO A 286 -3.90 -16.90 -17.48
C PRO A 286 -5.36 -17.38 -17.64
N ALA A 287 -6.33 -16.69 -17.03
CA ALA A 287 -7.74 -17.03 -17.18
C ALA A 287 -8.24 -16.81 -18.63
N LEU A 288 -7.90 -15.69 -19.24
CA LEU A 288 -8.20 -15.40 -20.64
C LEU A 288 -7.55 -16.42 -21.58
N ALA A 289 -6.26 -16.74 -21.38
CA ALA A 289 -5.55 -17.73 -22.19
C ALA A 289 -6.14 -19.16 -22.07
N GLU A 290 -6.65 -19.54 -20.90
CA GLU A 290 -7.34 -20.83 -20.71
C GLU A 290 -8.69 -20.84 -21.45
N LEU A 291 -9.41 -19.71 -21.43
CA LEU A 291 -10.70 -19.59 -22.11
C LEU A 291 -10.57 -19.67 -23.63
N GLU A 292 -9.56 -19.01 -24.21
CA GLU A 292 -9.25 -19.07 -25.66
C GLU A 292 -8.97 -20.50 -26.11
N LYS A 293 -8.13 -21.25 -25.40
CA LYS A 293 -7.80 -22.65 -25.72
C LYS A 293 -9.04 -23.55 -25.72
N ASN A 294 -9.95 -23.35 -24.78
CA ASN A 294 -11.18 -24.16 -24.71
C ASN A 294 -12.14 -23.84 -25.85
N THR A 295 -12.16 -22.60 -26.33
CA THR A 295 -12.99 -22.18 -27.46
C THR A 295 -12.49 -22.77 -28.79
N ASP A 296 -11.16 -22.80 -28.99
CA ASP A 296 -10.54 -23.37 -30.21
C ASP A 296 -10.72 -24.89 -30.28
N GLN A 297 -10.57 -25.60 -29.17
CA GLN A 297 -10.82 -27.04 -29.12
C GLN A 297 -12.28 -27.44 -29.35
N GLY A 298 -13.22 -26.53 -29.03
CA GLY A 298 -14.64 -26.70 -29.36
C GLY A 298 -14.94 -26.53 -30.84
N ARG A 299 -14.20 -25.66 -31.53
CA ARG A 299 -14.35 -25.42 -32.97
C ARG A 299 -13.75 -26.49 -33.87
N GLU A 300 -12.68 -27.18 -33.41
CA GLU A 300 -12.08 -28.30 -34.16
C GLU A 300 -12.89 -29.60 -34.08
N LYS A 301 -13.86 -29.71 -33.16
CA LYS A 301 -14.71 -30.90 -32.99
C LYS A 301 -16.09 -30.80 -33.60
N THR A 302 -16.42 -29.66 -34.24
CA THR A 302 -17.66 -29.42 -34.97
C THR A 302 -17.38 -29.28 -36.45
#